data_de2aa986a10b5e57b69ba01257dde9ee
#
_entry.id   de2aa986a10b5e57b69ba01257dde9ee
#
_cell.length_a   1.000
_cell.length_b   1.000
_cell.length_c   1.000
_cell.angle_alpha   90.00
_cell.angle_beta   90.00
_cell.angle_gamma   90.00
#
_symmetry.space_group_name_H-M   'P 1'
#
loop_
_entity.id
_entity.type
_entity.pdbx_description
1 polymer ?
#
loop_
_entity_poly.entity_id
_entity_poly.type
_entity_poly.pdbx_seq_one_letter_code
_entity_poly.pdbx_strand_id
1 'polypeptide(L)'
;MALSSKEQENIIKNKTIRAASNRRTATKIIVIVLIAALLITGGAYGVMTYIDANTMLISISDAKDGLALCETPDFLEYTNNLDMNAPSSIDAYTYPWFNIQSNILGQDGAHHGAAYVAYSFYVKNISKTSTCKYNMGIRIIRDTKNISSALRVLVIESDENNLNEVSSAKVYGKAKSDGTSEYVSYDKCEKDQLGVSLEELNASYALLNTNMATPFYGELYDDDTNEDLGFYIMFEKDKRLTYSAYKKYTIVVWLEGTDLQCVNDIVGGKCSISTIFTVTEYEEPEYYGA
;
A
#
# COMPACT_ATOMS: atom_id res chain seq x y z
N MET A 1 -41.90 -56.90 -37.17
CA MET A 1 -42.84 -56.93 -36.03
C MET A 1 -43.12 -55.48 -35.61
N ALA A 2 -44.35 -55.00 -35.80
CA ALA A 2 -44.72 -53.66 -35.39
C ALA A 2 -44.98 -53.63 -33.85
N LEU A 3 -44.45 -52.64 -33.13
CA LEU A 3 -44.67 -52.45 -31.70
C LEU A 3 -46.16 -52.25 -31.41
N SER A 4 -46.63 -52.82 -30.33
CA SER A 4 -48.03 -52.63 -29.93
C SER A 4 -48.30 -51.15 -29.53
N SER A 5 -49.55 -50.72 -29.64
CA SER A 5 -49.98 -49.37 -29.34
C SER A 5 -49.55 -48.93 -27.92
N LYS A 6 -49.60 -49.82 -26.93
CA LYS A 6 -49.13 -49.60 -25.54
C LYS A 6 -47.61 -49.39 -25.42
N GLU A 7 -46.82 -50.11 -26.20
CA GLU A 7 -45.36 -49.96 -26.22
C GLU A 7 -44.96 -48.64 -26.85
N GLN A 8 -45.63 -48.19 -27.90
CA GLN A 8 -45.40 -46.91 -28.53
C GLN A 8 -45.73 -45.74 -27.57
N GLU A 9 -46.85 -45.83 -26.85
CA GLU A 9 -47.26 -44.83 -25.83
C GLU A 9 -46.25 -44.73 -24.67
N ASN A 10 -45.76 -45.86 -24.19
CA ASN A 10 -44.73 -45.89 -23.12
C ASN A 10 -43.41 -45.30 -23.59
N ILE A 11 -42.98 -45.54 -24.82
CA ILE A 11 -41.78 -44.95 -25.40
C ILE A 11 -41.88 -43.43 -25.51
N ILE A 12 -43.02 -42.91 -25.94
CA ILE A 12 -43.29 -41.48 -26.04
C ILE A 12 -43.32 -40.85 -24.65
N LYS A 13 -44.00 -41.45 -23.68
CA LYS A 13 -44.07 -40.99 -22.29
C LYS A 13 -42.67 -40.93 -21.63
N ASN A 14 -41.88 -41.98 -21.84
CA ASN A 14 -40.48 -41.98 -21.30
C ASN A 14 -39.60 -40.98 -21.99
N LYS A 15 -39.73 -40.72 -23.27
CA LYS A 15 -39.00 -39.64 -23.98
C LYS A 15 -39.36 -38.26 -23.46
N THR A 16 -40.68 -37.96 -23.23
CA THR A 16 -41.15 -36.68 -22.70
C THR A 16 -40.67 -36.45 -21.26
N ILE A 17 -40.70 -37.48 -20.39
CA ILE A 17 -40.21 -37.39 -19.02
C ILE A 17 -38.70 -37.14 -18.98
N ARG A 18 -37.91 -37.83 -19.82
CA ARG A 18 -36.46 -37.60 -19.94
C ARG A 18 -36.15 -36.21 -20.47
N ALA A 19 -36.89 -35.74 -21.50
CA ALA A 19 -36.69 -34.39 -22.02
C ALA A 19 -37.04 -33.31 -20.98
N ALA A 20 -38.10 -33.47 -20.19
CA ALA A 20 -38.47 -32.58 -19.10
C ALA A 20 -37.44 -32.58 -17.93
N SER A 21 -36.90 -33.76 -17.59
CA SER A 21 -35.85 -33.91 -16.60
C SER A 21 -34.56 -33.21 -17.05
N ASN A 22 -34.13 -33.46 -18.28
CA ASN A 22 -32.93 -32.83 -18.85
C ASN A 22 -33.07 -31.30 -18.90
N ARG A 23 -34.26 -30.78 -19.25
CA ARG A 23 -34.53 -29.35 -19.28
C ARG A 23 -34.45 -28.72 -17.89
N ARG A 24 -34.98 -29.41 -16.84
CA ARG A 24 -34.86 -28.98 -15.44
C ARG A 24 -33.43 -28.96 -14.95
N THR A 25 -32.64 -29.99 -15.32
CA THR A 25 -31.23 -30.07 -14.97
C THR A 25 -30.42 -28.99 -15.69
N ALA A 26 -30.67 -28.77 -16.96
CA ALA A 26 -30.01 -27.69 -17.71
C ALA A 26 -30.35 -26.30 -17.13
N THR A 27 -31.60 -26.04 -16.75
CA THR A 27 -32.00 -24.79 -16.10
C THR A 27 -31.27 -24.61 -14.75
N LYS A 28 -31.16 -25.67 -13.93
CA LYS A 28 -30.40 -25.59 -12.65
C LYS A 28 -28.92 -25.27 -12.88
N ILE A 29 -28.29 -25.88 -13.87
CA ILE A 29 -26.88 -25.62 -14.23
C ILE A 29 -26.73 -24.16 -14.66
N ILE A 30 -27.60 -23.64 -15.53
CA ILE A 30 -27.58 -22.25 -15.99
C ILE A 30 -27.73 -21.28 -14.83
N VAL A 31 -28.64 -21.55 -13.89
CA VAL A 31 -28.82 -20.69 -12.69
C VAL A 31 -27.59 -20.71 -11.80
N ILE A 32 -26.96 -21.87 -11.58
CA ILE A 32 -25.73 -21.97 -10.79
C ILE A 32 -24.58 -21.19 -11.46
N VAL A 33 -24.43 -21.32 -12.78
CA VAL A 33 -23.40 -20.59 -13.54
C VAL A 33 -23.64 -19.08 -13.47
N LEU A 34 -24.90 -18.63 -13.59
CA LEU A 34 -25.25 -17.21 -13.46
C LEU A 34 -24.97 -16.66 -12.05
N ILE A 35 -25.27 -17.43 -11.00
CA ILE A 35 -24.96 -17.04 -9.61
C ILE A 35 -23.44 -16.97 -9.41
N ALA A 36 -22.71 -17.95 -9.90
CA ALA A 36 -21.24 -17.95 -9.82
C ALA A 36 -20.65 -16.75 -10.58
N ALA A 37 -21.13 -16.45 -11.79
CA ALA A 37 -20.72 -15.28 -12.55
C ALA A 37 -21.02 -13.96 -11.82
N LEU A 38 -22.19 -13.86 -11.17
CA LEU A 38 -22.61 -12.70 -10.39
C LEU A 38 -21.73 -12.51 -9.12
N LEU A 39 -21.34 -13.60 -8.47
CA LEU A 39 -20.43 -13.56 -7.34
C LEU A 39 -19.01 -13.15 -7.76
N ILE A 40 -18.53 -13.64 -8.88
CA ILE A 40 -17.21 -13.28 -9.42
C ILE A 40 -17.21 -11.80 -9.85
N THR A 41 -18.21 -11.35 -10.60
CA THR A 41 -18.30 -9.96 -11.03
C THR A 41 -18.58 -9.01 -9.87
N GLY A 42 -19.43 -9.39 -8.90
CA GLY A 42 -19.69 -8.61 -7.69
C GLY A 42 -18.47 -8.52 -6.79
N GLY A 43 -17.70 -9.60 -6.64
CA GLY A 43 -16.44 -9.62 -5.92
C GLY A 43 -15.40 -8.75 -6.61
N ALA A 44 -15.21 -8.90 -7.93
CA ALA A 44 -14.29 -8.07 -8.70
C ALA A 44 -14.68 -6.59 -8.68
N TYR A 45 -15.97 -6.27 -8.79
CA TYR A 45 -16.48 -4.89 -8.69
C TYR A 45 -16.27 -4.32 -7.28
N GLY A 46 -16.52 -5.12 -6.23
CA GLY A 46 -16.28 -4.72 -4.84
C GLY A 46 -14.80 -4.42 -4.59
N VAL A 47 -13.88 -5.26 -5.08
CA VAL A 47 -12.43 -5.00 -5.00
C VAL A 47 -12.06 -3.77 -5.83
N MET A 48 -12.58 -3.61 -7.06
CA MET A 48 -12.31 -2.42 -7.87
C MET A 48 -12.85 -1.13 -7.23
N THR A 49 -14.05 -1.15 -6.63
CA THR A 49 -14.60 0.03 -5.94
C THR A 49 -13.86 0.34 -4.65
N TYR A 50 -13.33 -0.67 -3.96
CA TYR A 50 -12.48 -0.50 -2.79
C TYR A 50 -11.13 0.14 -3.17
N ILE A 51 -10.52 -0.32 -4.27
CA ILE A 51 -9.26 0.27 -4.80
C ILE A 51 -9.51 1.66 -5.43
N ASP A 52 -10.76 2.00 -5.82
CA ASP A 52 -11.13 3.33 -6.34
C ASP A 52 -11.18 4.42 -5.26
N ALA A 53 -11.30 4.06 -4.00
CA ALA A 53 -11.06 4.99 -2.92
C ALA A 53 -9.55 5.32 -2.88
N ASN A 54 -9.19 6.57 -2.60
CA ASN A 54 -7.81 6.95 -2.32
C ASN A 54 -7.42 6.25 -1.01
N THR A 55 -6.88 5.04 -1.09
CA THR A 55 -6.54 4.22 0.08
C THR A 55 -5.03 4.02 0.14
N MET A 56 -4.48 4.07 1.32
CA MET A 56 -3.19 3.49 1.62
C MET A 56 -3.46 2.21 2.41
N LEU A 57 -3.08 1.08 1.83
CA LEU A 57 -3.17 -0.22 2.48
C LEU A 57 -1.80 -0.60 3.05
N ILE A 58 -1.76 -1.03 4.29
CA ILE A 58 -0.55 -1.56 4.93
C ILE A 58 -0.83 -3.00 5.31
N SER A 59 0.00 -3.93 4.86
CA SER A 59 -0.21 -5.35 5.07
C SER A 59 1.08 -6.09 5.37
N ILE A 60 0.96 -7.20 6.08
CA ILE A 60 1.99 -8.21 6.22
C ILE A 60 1.59 -9.38 5.32
N SER A 61 2.42 -9.70 4.33
CA SER A 61 2.25 -10.93 3.55
C SER A 61 2.87 -12.09 4.30
N ASP A 62 2.25 -13.27 4.19
CA ASP A 62 2.70 -14.50 4.84
C ASP A 62 2.87 -14.39 6.36
N ALA A 63 1.90 -13.77 7.02
CA ALA A 63 1.86 -13.57 8.47
C ALA A 63 1.81 -14.91 9.23
N LYS A 64 2.87 -15.70 9.13
CA LYS A 64 3.13 -16.82 10.02
C LYS A 64 3.88 -16.29 11.25
N ASP A 65 3.10 -15.84 12.22
CA ASP A 65 3.48 -15.72 13.64
C ASP A 65 4.70 -14.84 13.99
N GLY A 66 5.01 -13.77 13.27
CA GLY A 66 6.23 -13.04 13.59
C GLY A 66 6.14 -11.52 13.63
N LEU A 67 5.43 -10.88 12.71
CA LEU A 67 5.19 -9.44 12.73
C LEU A 67 3.72 -9.13 13.02
N ALA A 68 3.49 -8.01 13.64
CA ALA A 68 2.17 -7.46 13.88
C ALA A 68 2.17 -5.95 13.61
N LEU A 69 1.07 -5.42 13.12
CA LEU A 69 0.83 -4.01 12.89
C LEU A 69 -0.10 -3.44 13.97
N CYS A 70 0.15 -2.21 14.39
CA CYS A 70 -0.72 -1.49 15.30
C CYS A 70 -0.68 0.01 14.99
N GLU A 71 -1.76 0.72 15.29
CA GLU A 71 -1.78 2.20 15.21
C GLU A 71 -1.23 2.86 16.47
N THR A 72 -1.11 2.13 17.57
CA THR A 72 -0.63 2.66 18.87
C THR A 72 0.54 1.83 19.42
N PRO A 73 1.45 2.43 20.20
CA PRO A 73 2.65 1.73 20.69
C PRO A 73 2.37 0.70 21.79
N ASP A 74 1.17 0.67 22.35
CA ASP A 74 0.79 -0.28 23.41
C ASP A 74 0.45 -1.68 22.88
N PHE A 75 0.18 -1.83 21.58
CA PHE A 75 -0.18 -3.09 20.93
C PHE A 75 -1.32 -3.84 21.62
N LEU A 76 -2.27 -3.11 22.23
CA LEU A 76 -3.47 -3.72 22.82
C LEU A 76 -4.35 -4.42 21.76
N GLU A 77 -4.43 -3.80 20.59
CA GLU A 77 -5.08 -4.36 19.42
C GLU A 77 -4.10 -4.33 18.24
N TYR A 78 -3.73 -5.49 17.75
CA TYR A 78 -2.84 -5.60 16.59
C TYR A 78 -3.44 -6.44 15.48
N THR A 79 -3.00 -6.20 14.27
CA THR A 79 -3.53 -6.81 13.05
C THR A 79 -2.42 -7.10 12.04
N ASN A 80 -2.76 -7.82 10.97
CA ASN A 80 -1.89 -8.01 9.82
C ASN A 80 -2.19 -7.02 8.69
N ASN A 81 -3.26 -6.23 8.82
CA ASN A 81 -3.66 -5.26 7.82
C ASN A 81 -4.18 -4.00 8.51
N LEU A 82 -3.67 -2.85 8.09
CA LEU A 82 -4.18 -1.54 8.43
C LEU A 82 -4.70 -0.88 7.15
N ASP A 83 -5.87 -0.29 7.24
CA ASP A 83 -6.52 0.41 6.14
C ASP A 83 -6.72 1.86 6.53
N MET A 84 -6.11 2.73 5.76
CA MET A 84 -6.21 4.15 5.96
C MET A 84 -7.20 4.76 4.96
N ASN A 85 -8.25 5.35 5.47
CA ASN A 85 -9.16 6.18 4.69
C ASN A 85 -8.48 7.51 4.35
N ALA A 86 -7.89 7.61 3.15
CA ALA A 86 -7.31 8.85 2.68
C ALA A 86 -8.39 9.89 2.32
N PRO A 87 -8.08 11.19 2.39
CA PRO A 87 -8.96 12.24 1.90
C PRO A 87 -9.36 12.01 0.44
N SER A 88 -10.59 12.36 0.07
CA SER A 88 -11.09 12.21 -1.29
C SER A 88 -10.32 13.06 -2.32
N SER A 89 -9.68 14.12 -1.87
CA SER A 89 -8.81 14.99 -2.67
C SER A 89 -7.78 15.67 -1.79
N ILE A 90 -6.61 15.91 -2.35
CA ILE A 90 -5.56 16.76 -1.78
C ILE A 90 -5.15 17.80 -2.82
N ASP A 91 -4.81 19.01 -2.37
CA ASP A 91 -4.22 20.03 -3.21
C ASP A 91 -2.69 19.85 -3.28
N ALA A 92 -2.05 20.52 -4.24
CA ALA A 92 -0.60 20.58 -4.29
C ALA A 92 -0.04 21.32 -3.06
N TYR A 93 1.09 20.85 -2.55
CA TYR A 93 1.77 21.38 -1.38
C TYR A 93 3.27 21.43 -1.62
N THR A 94 4.03 22.04 -0.74
CA THR A 94 5.49 22.01 -0.85
C THR A 94 6.14 21.61 0.47
N TYR A 95 7.22 20.82 0.38
CA TYR A 95 7.91 20.25 1.53
C TYR A 95 8.27 21.27 2.63
N PRO A 96 8.80 22.46 2.35
CA PRO A 96 9.14 23.42 3.39
C PRO A 96 7.99 23.88 4.28
N TRP A 97 6.74 23.69 3.88
CA TRP A 97 5.56 24.04 4.66
C TRP A 97 5.18 22.99 5.70
N PHE A 98 5.82 21.81 5.66
CA PHE A 98 5.57 20.78 6.64
C PHE A 98 6.20 21.15 7.99
N ASN A 99 5.39 21.26 9.03
CA ASN A 99 5.88 21.26 10.39
C ASN A 99 6.01 19.82 10.87
N ILE A 100 7.16 19.20 10.59
CA ILE A 100 7.41 17.79 10.86
C ILE A 100 7.25 17.48 12.35
N GLN A 101 7.77 18.35 13.23
CA GLN A 101 7.77 18.10 14.67
C GLN A 101 6.35 18.12 15.26
N SER A 102 5.55 19.14 14.95
CA SER A 102 4.23 19.29 15.57
C SER A 102 3.12 18.52 14.85
N ASN A 103 3.23 18.38 13.52
CA ASN A 103 2.11 17.87 12.73
C ASN A 103 2.32 16.42 12.30
N ILE A 104 3.52 15.88 12.39
CA ILE A 104 3.87 14.58 11.85
C ILE A 104 4.40 13.61 12.92
N LEU A 105 5.50 13.95 13.62
CA LEU A 105 6.20 12.96 14.47
C LEU A 105 5.42 12.57 15.73
N GLY A 106 4.69 13.48 16.34
CA GLY A 106 3.93 13.25 17.58
C GLY A 106 2.57 12.57 17.35
N GLN A 107 2.21 12.22 16.13
CA GLN A 107 0.89 11.68 15.79
C GLN A 107 0.93 10.17 15.60
N ASP A 108 -0.20 9.51 15.84
CA ASP A 108 -0.44 8.09 15.59
C ASP A 108 -1.67 7.92 14.70
N GLY A 109 -1.73 6.80 13.95
CA GLY A 109 -2.81 6.53 13.01
C GLY A 109 -2.85 7.54 11.86
N ALA A 110 -4.05 7.84 11.38
CA ALA A 110 -4.30 8.79 10.31
C ALA A 110 -4.29 10.24 10.82
N HIS A 111 -3.43 11.08 10.27
CA HIS A 111 -3.31 12.49 10.64
C HIS A 111 -3.07 13.38 9.42
N HIS A 112 -4.00 13.31 8.48
CA HIS A 112 -3.94 14.05 7.22
C HIS A 112 -4.03 15.56 7.42
N GLY A 113 -3.32 16.30 6.56
CA GLY A 113 -3.55 17.71 6.35
C GLY A 113 -4.48 17.99 5.17
N ALA A 114 -4.75 19.25 4.90
CA ALA A 114 -5.56 19.64 3.74
C ALA A 114 -4.93 19.29 2.39
N ALA A 115 -3.59 19.17 2.34
CA ALA A 115 -2.82 19.00 1.12
C ALA A 115 -1.82 17.83 1.19
N TYR A 116 -1.93 16.97 2.19
CA TYR A 116 -1.12 15.78 2.31
C TYR A 116 -1.88 14.65 3.01
N VAL A 117 -1.43 13.44 2.74
CA VAL A 117 -1.87 12.23 3.43
C VAL A 117 -0.75 11.80 4.36
N ALA A 118 -1.04 11.60 5.64
CA ALA A 118 -0.06 11.11 6.60
C ALA A 118 -0.64 10.00 7.46
N TYR A 119 0.18 8.98 7.71
CA TYR A 119 -0.17 7.84 8.52
C TYR A 119 1.03 7.32 9.30
N SER A 120 0.84 7.17 10.61
CA SER A 120 1.84 6.61 11.52
C SER A 120 1.35 5.29 12.07
N PHE A 121 2.20 4.29 12.04
CA PHE A 121 1.89 2.96 12.54
C PHE A 121 3.15 2.28 13.10
N TYR A 122 2.92 1.20 13.79
CA TYR A 122 3.96 0.43 14.45
C TYR A 122 4.04 -0.98 13.87
N VAL A 123 5.27 -1.46 13.71
CA VAL A 123 5.57 -2.86 13.32
C VAL A 123 6.32 -3.50 14.47
N LYS A 124 5.79 -4.59 15.02
CA LYS A 124 6.36 -5.31 16.15
C LYS A 124 6.69 -6.74 15.79
N ASN A 125 7.85 -7.20 16.24
CA ASN A 125 8.14 -8.62 16.28
C ASN A 125 7.45 -9.24 17.50
N ILE A 126 6.42 -10.06 17.25
CA ILE A 126 5.66 -10.74 18.32
C ILE A 126 6.25 -12.09 18.71
N SER A 127 7.35 -12.54 18.07
CA SER A 127 8.11 -13.68 18.54
C SER A 127 8.64 -13.43 19.96
N LYS A 128 8.73 -14.47 20.75
CA LYS A 128 9.26 -14.41 22.13
C LYS A 128 10.76 -14.67 22.20
N THR A 129 11.35 -15.21 21.15
CA THR A 129 12.72 -15.70 21.16
C THR A 129 13.53 -15.30 19.94
N SER A 130 12.91 -15.20 18.77
CA SER A 130 13.60 -15.11 17.49
C SER A 130 13.66 -13.67 16.96
N THR A 131 14.75 -13.31 16.31
CA THR A 131 14.83 -12.10 15.48
C THR A 131 14.10 -12.34 14.18
N CYS A 132 13.25 -11.41 13.78
CA CYS A 132 12.55 -11.44 12.51
C CYS A 132 13.33 -10.65 11.46
N LYS A 133 13.62 -11.28 10.33
CA LYS A 133 14.05 -10.59 9.11
C LYS A 133 12.86 -10.36 8.20
N TYR A 134 12.79 -9.19 7.60
CA TYR A 134 11.71 -8.83 6.72
C TYR A 134 12.14 -7.85 5.63
N ASN A 135 11.42 -7.88 4.53
CA ASN A 135 11.50 -6.86 3.50
C ASN A 135 10.34 -5.87 3.68
N MET A 136 10.59 -4.61 3.38
CA MET A 136 9.57 -3.56 3.36
C MET A 136 9.51 -2.94 1.97
N GLY A 137 8.33 -2.92 1.38
CA GLY A 137 8.08 -2.31 0.09
C GLY A 137 6.91 -1.34 0.14
N ILE A 138 7.04 -0.20 -0.54
CA ILE A 138 5.93 0.70 -0.83
C ILE A 138 5.73 0.71 -2.34
N ARG A 139 4.55 0.30 -2.81
CA ARG A 139 4.26 0.21 -4.24
C ARG A 139 3.06 1.05 -4.64
N ILE A 140 3.05 1.48 -5.90
CA ILE A 140 1.90 2.12 -6.53
C ILE A 140 1.00 1.00 -7.08
N ILE A 141 -0.25 0.95 -6.60
CA ILE A 141 -1.27 0.02 -7.13
C ILE A 141 -1.99 0.65 -8.31
N ARG A 142 -2.19 1.95 -8.23
CA ARG A 142 -2.91 2.71 -9.25
C ARG A 142 -2.27 4.07 -9.44
N ASP A 143 -2.08 4.44 -10.70
CA ASP A 143 -1.65 5.76 -11.12
C ASP A 143 -2.47 6.17 -12.35
N THR A 144 -3.27 7.23 -12.23
CA THR A 144 -4.01 7.77 -13.35
C THR A 144 -3.54 9.18 -13.64
N LYS A 145 -3.54 9.55 -14.92
CA LYS A 145 -3.04 10.85 -15.40
C LYS A 145 -1.57 11.11 -15.03
N ASN A 146 -0.78 10.05 -14.77
CA ASN A 146 0.62 10.15 -14.40
C ASN A 146 0.86 11.07 -13.16
N ILE A 147 -0.07 11.04 -12.19
CA ILE A 147 0.02 11.86 -10.98
C ILE A 147 1.29 11.55 -10.16
N SER A 148 1.81 10.31 -10.31
CA SER A 148 3.06 9.90 -9.69
C SER A 148 4.27 10.74 -10.09
N SER A 149 4.21 11.47 -11.20
CA SER A 149 5.31 12.33 -11.66
C SER A 149 5.60 13.49 -10.70
N ALA A 150 4.54 14.05 -10.09
CA ALA A 150 4.67 15.12 -9.09
C ALA A 150 4.58 14.61 -7.65
N LEU A 151 4.41 13.28 -7.47
CA LEU A 151 4.26 12.67 -6.16
C LEU A 151 5.59 12.69 -5.39
N ARG A 152 5.49 12.97 -4.09
CA ARG A 152 6.57 12.75 -3.13
C ARG A 152 6.06 11.89 -1.99
N VAL A 153 6.92 11.01 -1.52
CA VAL A 153 6.63 10.11 -0.39
C VAL A 153 7.76 10.22 0.61
N LEU A 154 7.47 10.79 1.78
CA LEU A 154 8.38 10.83 2.91
C LEU A 154 8.14 9.60 3.76
N VAL A 155 9.18 8.86 4.03
CA VAL A 155 9.18 7.72 4.96
C VAL A 155 10.10 8.08 6.14
N ILE A 156 9.54 8.06 7.34
CA ILE A 156 10.26 8.28 8.59
C ILE A 156 10.23 6.99 9.39
N GLU A 157 11.39 6.60 9.91
CA GLU A 157 11.52 5.52 10.88
C GLU A 157 11.95 6.09 12.24
N SER A 158 11.34 5.58 13.31
CA SER A 158 11.74 5.84 14.68
C SER A 158 11.84 4.52 15.45
N ASP A 159 12.84 4.41 16.31
CA ASP A 159 13.07 3.21 17.09
C ASP A 159 12.28 3.26 18.43
N GLU A 160 12.00 2.10 19.01
CA GLU A 160 11.21 1.94 20.23
C GLU A 160 11.74 2.75 21.43
N ASN A 161 13.05 2.96 21.50
CA ASN A 161 13.69 3.68 22.61
C ASN A 161 13.44 5.19 22.56
N ASN A 162 13.11 5.74 21.40
CA ASN A 162 12.82 7.15 21.24
C ASN A 162 11.90 7.40 20.03
N LEU A 163 10.60 7.22 20.23
CA LEU A 163 9.58 7.34 19.16
C LEU A 163 9.42 8.78 18.63
N ASN A 164 9.94 9.76 19.33
CA ASN A 164 9.92 11.16 18.93
C ASN A 164 11.22 11.59 18.21
N GLU A 165 12.22 10.72 18.16
CA GLU A 165 13.44 10.93 17.39
C GLU A 165 13.40 10.14 16.09
N VAL A 166 13.93 10.76 15.05
CA VAL A 166 14.01 10.17 13.72
C VAL A 166 15.28 9.38 13.60
N SER A 167 15.19 8.07 13.42
CA SER A 167 16.34 7.22 13.11
C SER A 167 16.70 7.26 11.62
N SER A 168 15.69 7.42 10.76
CA SER A 168 15.86 7.59 9.32
C SER A 168 14.71 8.41 8.73
N ALA A 169 15.01 9.31 7.79
CA ALA A 169 14.02 10.03 7.00
C ALA A 169 14.48 10.15 5.55
N LYS A 170 13.63 9.72 4.61
CA LYS A 170 13.93 9.79 3.18
C LYS A 170 12.68 10.24 2.42
N VAL A 171 12.85 11.15 1.48
CA VAL A 171 11.82 11.50 0.50
C VAL A 171 12.11 10.78 -0.80
N TYR A 172 11.08 10.13 -1.33
CA TYR A 172 11.12 9.46 -2.62
C TYR A 172 10.33 10.27 -3.65
N GLY A 173 10.84 10.31 -4.90
CA GLY A 173 10.21 10.96 -6.04
C GLY A 173 10.52 10.22 -7.33
N LYS A 174 9.64 10.32 -8.32
CA LYS A 174 9.87 9.71 -9.63
C LYS A 174 11.09 10.35 -10.28
N ALA A 175 12.04 9.56 -10.78
CA ALA A 175 13.19 10.07 -11.50
C ALA A 175 12.76 10.88 -12.73
N LYS A 176 13.55 11.88 -13.11
CA LYS A 176 13.41 12.62 -14.37
C LYS A 176 13.57 11.70 -15.57
N SER A 177 13.15 12.17 -16.73
CA SER A 177 13.26 11.40 -17.98
C SER A 177 14.72 11.08 -18.38
N ASP A 178 15.69 11.83 -17.86
CA ASP A 178 17.13 11.58 -18.04
C ASP A 178 17.71 10.63 -16.98
N GLY A 179 16.87 10.08 -16.08
CA GLY A 179 17.26 9.18 -15.00
C GLY A 179 17.84 9.88 -13.76
N THR A 180 17.94 11.21 -13.76
CA THR A 180 18.41 11.94 -12.58
C THR A 180 17.33 12.08 -11.52
N SER A 181 17.76 12.30 -10.27
CA SER A 181 16.85 12.52 -9.14
C SER A 181 16.08 13.82 -9.28
N GLU A 182 14.83 13.80 -8.84
CA GLU A 182 14.05 15.02 -8.63
C GLU A 182 14.49 15.73 -7.34
N TYR A 183 14.15 17.00 -7.22
CA TYR A 183 14.23 17.71 -5.96
C TYR A 183 13.09 17.31 -5.03
N VAL A 184 13.32 17.35 -3.73
CA VAL A 184 12.24 17.26 -2.72
C VAL A 184 11.22 18.36 -2.96
N SER A 185 11.71 19.60 -3.12
CA SER A 185 10.99 20.74 -3.67
C SER A 185 11.95 21.60 -4.51
N TYR A 186 11.42 22.29 -5.51
CA TYR A 186 12.23 23.23 -6.29
C TYR A 186 12.37 24.52 -5.48
N ASP A 187 13.58 24.93 -5.23
CA ASP A 187 13.98 26.07 -4.41
C ASP A 187 13.67 27.45 -5.07
N LYS A 188 12.68 27.49 -5.95
CA LYS A 188 12.30 28.69 -6.68
C LYS A 188 11.24 29.55 -5.99
N CYS A 189 10.67 29.06 -4.90
CA CYS A 189 9.83 29.91 -4.08
C CYS A 189 10.74 30.86 -3.31
N GLU A 190 10.73 32.10 -3.69
CA GLU A 190 11.38 33.16 -2.90
C GLU A 190 10.84 33.07 -1.47
N LYS A 191 11.73 33.24 -0.51
CA LYS A 191 11.47 33.14 0.95
C LYS A 191 10.18 33.85 1.38
N ASP A 192 9.89 34.98 0.76
CA ASP A 192 8.71 35.80 1.06
C ASP A 192 7.40 35.21 0.52
N GLN A 193 7.46 34.27 -0.41
CA GLN A 193 6.30 33.59 -1.01
C GLN A 193 5.89 32.33 -0.23
N LEU A 194 6.81 31.71 0.49
CA LEU A 194 6.55 30.47 1.23
C LEU A 194 5.83 30.70 2.56
N GLY A 195 5.91 31.90 3.13
CA GLY A 195 5.31 32.22 4.43
C GLY A 195 5.99 31.48 5.61
N VAL A 196 7.15 30.84 5.38
CA VAL A 196 7.93 30.13 6.41
C VAL A 196 9.23 30.89 6.71
N SER A 197 9.69 30.81 7.95
CA SER A 197 10.97 31.40 8.35
C SER A 197 12.15 30.62 7.77
N LEU A 198 13.32 31.28 7.66
CA LEU A 198 14.54 30.60 7.22
C LEU A 198 14.95 29.49 8.19
N GLU A 199 14.64 29.63 9.47
CA GLU A 199 14.92 28.62 10.50
C GLU A 199 14.06 27.37 10.29
N GLU A 200 12.76 27.53 10.05
CA GLU A 200 11.83 26.43 9.74
C GLU A 200 12.22 25.71 8.44
N LEU A 201 12.61 26.49 7.41
CA LEU A 201 13.08 25.93 6.15
C LEU A 201 14.36 25.07 6.33
N ASN A 202 15.34 25.61 7.05
CA ASN A 202 16.58 24.89 7.34
C ASN A 202 16.33 23.65 8.20
N ALA A 203 15.44 23.73 9.20
CA ALA A 203 15.08 22.59 10.04
C ALA A 203 14.39 21.47 9.22
N SER A 204 13.52 21.83 8.28
CA SER A 204 12.85 20.86 7.41
C SER A 204 13.84 20.09 6.53
N TYR A 205 14.82 20.78 5.94
CA TYR A 205 15.86 20.11 5.13
C TYR A 205 16.91 19.39 5.97
N ALA A 206 17.20 19.86 7.18
CA ALA A 206 18.15 19.21 8.09
C ALA A 206 17.72 17.76 8.42
N LEU A 207 16.41 17.50 8.51
CA LEU A 207 15.87 16.16 8.72
C LEU A 207 16.29 15.16 7.63
N LEU A 208 16.36 15.63 6.38
CA LEU A 208 16.63 14.79 5.21
C LEU A 208 18.12 14.67 4.87
N ASN A 209 18.97 15.56 5.39
CA ASN A 209 20.39 15.70 4.99
C ASN A 209 20.57 15.99 3.47
N THR A 210 19.52 16.24 2.71
CA THR A 210 19.55 16.46 1.27
C THR A 210 18.30 17.18 0.81
N ASN A 211 18.41 17.94 -0.26
CA ASN A 211 17.27 18.52 -0.99
C ASN A 211 16.88 17.70 -2.23
N MET A 212 17.55 16.55 -2.43
CA MET A 212 17.25 15.65 -3.55
C MET A 212 16.37 14.50 -3.05
N ALA A 213 15.31 14.20 -3.78
CA ALA A 213 14.52 13.00 -3.55
C ALA A 213 15.27 11.75 -4.02
N THR A 214 15.15 10.68 -3.27
CA THR A 214 15.60 9.37 -3.72
C THR A 214 14.69 8.92 -4.87
N PRO A 215 15.24 8.47 -6.02
CA PRO A 215 14.43 7.95 -7.12
C PRO A 215 13.53 6.82 -6.67
N PHE A 216 12.34 6.72 -7.26
CA PHE A 216 11.52 5.52 -7.09
C PHE A 216 12.31 4.29 -7.49
N TYR A 217 12.11 3.20 -6.78
CA TYR A 217 12.81 1.93 -7.02
C TYR A 217 12.56 1.40 -8.44
N GLY A 218 11.33 1.55 -8.94
CA GLY A 218 10.92 1.09 -10.26
C GLY A 218 10.20 -0.26 -10.23
N GLU A 219 10.20 -0.96 -11.35
CA GLU A 219 9.61 -2.30 -11.47
C GLU A 219 10.43 -3.32 -10.69
N LEU A 220 9.74 -4.13 -9.92
CA LEU A 220 10.34 -5.22 -9.15
C LEU A 220 9.84 -6.55 -9.71
N TYR A 221 10.76 -7.47 -9.94
CA TYR A 221 10.48 -8.82 -10.37
C TYR A 221 10.90 -9.80 -9.30
N ASP A 222 10.19 -10.90 -9.17
CA ASP A 222 10.58 -12.02 -8.32
C ASP A 222 11.81 -12.69 -8.92
N ASP A 223 12.86 -12.84 -8.12
CA ASP A 223 14.16 -13.36 -8.57
C ASP A 223 14.09 -14.82 -9.02
N ASP A 224 13.17 -15.62 -8.47
CA ASP A 224 13.02 -17.05 -8.75
C ASP A 224 12.03 -17.34 -9.88
N THR A 225 10.92 -16.62 -9.92
CA THR A 225 9.80 -16.86 -10.85
C THR A 225 9.78 -15.90 -12.03
N ASN A 226 10.52 -14.78 -11.96
CA ASN A 226 10.46 -13.66 -12.89
C ASN A 226 9.06 -13.08 -13.04
N GLU A 227 8.24 -13.22 -11.99
CA GLU A 227 6.90 -12.62 -11.92
C GLU A 227 7.02 -11.12 -11.64
N ASP A 228 6.20 -10.32 -12.31
CA ASP A 228 6.11 -8.88 -12.09
C ASP A 228 5.39 -8.59 -10.76
N LEU A 229 6.13 -8.07 -9.79
CA LEU A 229 5.63 -7.68 -8.48
C LEU A 229 5.09 -6.26 -8.44
N GLY A 230 5.23 -5.49 -9.54
CA GLY A 230 4.71 -4.15 -9.73
C GLY A 230 5.72 -3.04 -9.53
N PHE A 231 5.23 -1.79 -9.62
CA PHE A 231 6.06 -0.59 -9.53
C PHE A 231 6.20 -0.11 -8.10
N TYR A 232 7.43 -0.09 -7.60
CA TYR A 232 7.76 0.28 -6.23
C TYR A 232 8.30 1.70 -6.11
N ILE A 233 7.81 2.42 -5.12
CA ILE A 233 8.36 3.71 -4.64
C ILE A 233 9.65 3.44 -3.89
N MET A 234 9.62 2.47 -2.97
CA MET A 234 10.80 1.99 -2.25
C MET A 234 10.72 0.48 -2.05
N PHE A 235 11.88 -0.15 -1.94
CA PHE A 235 12.02 -1.54 -1.55
C PHE A 235 13.31 -1.73 -0.76
N GLU A 236 13.18 -2.11 0.51
CA GLU A 236 14.29 -2.35 1.42
C GLU A 236 14.30 -3.81 1.85
N LYS A 237 15.43 -4.50 1.60
CA LYS A 237 15.63 -5.91 1.96
C LYS A 237 16.30 -6.03 3.33
N ASP A 238 16.14 -7.20 3.93
CA ASP A 238 16.91 -7.68 5.09
C ASP A 238 16.85 -6.77 6.32
N LYS A 239 15.73 -6.06 6.50
CA LYS A 239 15.47 -5.33 7.75
C LYS A 239 15.32 -6.33 8.90
N ARG A 240 15.77 -5.94 10.08
CA ARG A 240 15.77 -6.80 11.25
C ARG A 240 15.02 -6.15 12.40
N LEU A 241 14.28 -6.98 13.11
CA LEU A 241 13.60 -6.60 14.34
C LEU A 241 13.84 -7.70 15.38
N THR A 242 14.53 -7.40 16.45
CA THR A 242 14.82 -8.35 17.53
C THR A 242 13.50 -8.79 18.20
N TYR A 243 13.53 -9.85 18.98
CA TYR A 243 12.34 -10.34 19.68
C TYR A 243 11.71 -9.24 20.52
N SER A 244 10.39 -9.16 20.49
CA SER A 244 9.57 -8.18 21.20
C SER A 244 9.81 -6.71 20.82
N ALA A 245 10.82 -6.38 20.02
CA ALA A 245 11.09 -5.02 19.57
C ALA A 245 10.04 -4.52 18.58
N TYR A 246 9.90 -3.22 18.48
CA TYR A 246 9.03 -2.57 17.49
C TYR A 246 9.66 -1.30 16.92
N LYS A 247 9.15 -0.88 15.76
CA LYS A 247 9.50 0.39 15.11
C LYS A 247 8.25 1.16 14.77
N LYS A 248 8.33 2.47 14.83
CA LYS A 248 7.33 3.38 14.28
C LYS A 248 7.71 3.76 12.86
N TYR A 249 6.76 3.66 11.95
CA TYR A 249 6.85 4.18 10.60
C TYR A 249 5.83 5.30 10.42
N THR A 250 6.27 6.42 9.84
CA THR A 250 5.39 7.49 9.43
C THR A 250 5.57 7.71 7.93
N ILE A 251 4.48 7.59 7.18
CA ILE A 251 4.47 7.80 5.73
C ILE A 251 3.65 9.05 5.45
N VAL A 252 4.26 10.00 4.74
CA VAL A 252 3.61 11.23 4.30
C VAL A 252 3.65 11.30 2.79
N VAL A 253 2.50 11.51 2.17
CA VAL A 253 2.33 11.56 0.71
C VAL A 253 1.75 12.90 0.32
N TRP A 254 2.36 13.58 -0.64
CA TRP A 254 1.86 14.85 -1.19
C TRP A 254 2.20 15.00 -2.67
N LEU A 255 1.54 15.96 -3.31
CA LEU A 255 1.90 16.42 -4.65
C LEU A 255 2.78 17.66 -4.49
N GLU A 256 4.01 17.60 -4.96
CA GLU A 256 4.94 18.73 -4.84
C GLU A 256 4.54 19.86 -5.80
N GLY A 257 3.98 20.92 -5.24
CA GLY A 257 3.44 22.04 -6.00
C GLY A 257 4.46 22.84 -6.77
N THR A 258 5.74 22.77 -6.37
CA THR A 258 6.84 23.41 -7.10
C THR A 258 7.43 22.55 -8.20
N ASP A 259 6.99 21.28 -8.32
CA ASP A 259 7.41 20.38 -9.40
C ASP A 259 6.87 20.85 -10.75
N LEU A 260 7.73 20.85 -11.76
CA LEU A 260 7.38 21.26 -13.13
C LEU A 260 6.32 20.33 -13.76
N GLN A 261 6.13 19.12 -13.22
CA GLN A 261 5.15 18.14 -13.66
C GLN A 261 3.82 18.27 -12.88
N CYS A 262 3.77 19.12 -11.86
CA CYS A 262 2.54 19.46 -11.14
C CYS A 262 1.72 20.48 -11.94
N VAL A 263 1.13 20.02 -13.04
CA VAL A 263 0.38 20.82 -13.99
C VAL A 263 -1.10 20.44 -14.02
N ASN A 264 -1.93 21.25 -14.68
CA ASN A 264 -3.38 21.03 -14.75
C ASN A 264 -3.79 19.66 -15.32
N ASP A 265 -2.94 19.01 -16.11
CA ASP A 265 -3.23 17.71 -16.72
C ASP A 265 -3.37 16.58 -15.68
N ILE A 266 -2.72 16.70 -14.52
CA ILE A 266 -2.84 15.72 -13.43
C ILE A 266 -4.06 15.94 -12.54
N VAL A 267 -4.77 17.08 -12.67
CA VAL A 267 -5.95 17.40 -11.85
C VAL A 267 -7.03 16.32 -12.01
N GLY A 268 -7.52 15.83 -10.87
CA GLY A 268 -8.46 14.71 -10.81
C GLY A 268 -7.82 13.34 -11.11
N GLY A 269 -6.49 13.27 -11.14
CA GLY A 269 -5.77 12.00 -11.12
C GLY A 269 -5.99 11.26 -9.79
N LYS A 270 -5.76 9.94 -9.82
CA LYS A 270 -5.86 9.07 -8.63
C LYS A 270 -4.58 8.28 -8.47
N CYS A 271 -4.08 8.21 -7.25
CA CYS A 271 -2.96 7.37 -6.86
C CYS A 271 -3.36 6.52 -5.66
N SER A 272 -3.14 5.21 -5.74
CA SER A 272 -3.31 4.29 -4.62
C SER A 272 -1.97 3.65 -4.31
N ILE A 273 -1.62 3.59 -3.03
CA ILE A 273 -0.32 3.12 -2.55
C ILE A 273 -0.55 1.95 -1.59
N SER A 274 0.32 0.96 -1.63
CA SER A 274 0.34 -0.13 -0.66
C SER A 274 1.72 -0.27 -0.04
N THR A 275 1.76 -0.38 1.29
CA THR A 275 2.96 -0.76 2.03
C THR A 275 2.86 -2.23 2.41
N ILE A 276 3.89 -3.00 2.10
CA ILE A 276 3.93 -4.44 2.29
C ILE A 276 5.16 -4.80 3.11
N PHE A 277 4.94 -5.59 4.15
CA PHE A 277 5.99 -6.24 4.94
C PHE A 277 5.97 -7.73 4.62
N THR A 278 7.10 -8.26 4.20
CA THR A 278 7.26 -9.69 3.90
C THR A 278 8.31 -10.28 4.81
N VAL A 279 7.89 -11.20 5.67
CA VAL A 279 8.83 -11.93 6.54
C VAL A 279 9.63 -12.90 5.69
N THR A 280 10.96 -12.81 5.78
CA THR A 280 11.88 -13.66 5.01
C THR A 280 12.49 -14.76 5.86
N GLU A 281 12.78 -14.50 7.13
CA GLU A 281 13.47 -15.45 7.99
C GLU A 281 13.23 -15.15 9.48
N TYR A 282 13.30 -16.19 10.32
CA TYR A 282 13.41 -16.09 11.77
C TYR A 282 14.76 -16.66 12.22
N GLU A 283 15.56 -15.82 12.87
CA GLU A 283 16.83 -16.22 13.45
C GLU A 283 16.65 -16.55 14.94
N GLU A 284 16.82 -17.80 15.29
CA GLU A 284 16.88 -18.21 16.69
C GLU A 284 18.13 -17.61 17.35
N PRO A 285 18.08 -17.26 18.65
CA PRO A 285 19.24 -16.78 19.35
C PRO A 285 20.33 -17.86 19.35
N GLU A 286 21.56 -17.49 19.00
CA GLU A 286 22.71 -18.38 19.13
C GLU A 286 22.89 -18.72 20.63
N TYR A 287 22.55 -19.93 20.99
CA TYR A 287 22.92 -20.46 22.30
C TYR A 287 24.44 -20.69 22.28
N TYR A 288 25.20 -19.74 22.75
CA TYR A 288 26.58 -20.03 23.19
C TYR A 288 26.46 -20.95 24.39
N GLY A 289 26.68 -22.25 24.14
CA GLY A 289 26.68 -23.27 25.18
C GLY A 289 27.69 -22.88 26.24
N ALA A 290 27.25 -22.92 27.52
CA ALA A 290 28.06 -22.70 28.67
C ALA A 290 29.06 -23.85 28.85
#